data_98cb665aa29136906922feffb4a7fe9b
#
_entry.id   98cb665aa29136906922feffb4a7fe9b
#
_cell.length_a   1.000
_cell.length_b   1.000
_cell.length_c   1.000
_cell.angle_alpha   90.00
_cell.angle_beta   90.00
_cell.angle_gamma   90.00
#
_symmetry.space_group_name_H-M   'P 1'
#
loop_
_entity.id
_entity.type
_entity.pdbx_description
1 polymer ?
#
loop_
_entity_poly.entity_id
_entity_poly.type
_entity_poly.pdbx_seq_one_letter_code
_entity_poly.pdbx_strand_id
1 'polypeptide(L)'
;MTSADFRTLLPEILLSGYAMAALMAAVYTTRDRLAATLVWATAGLFVALALYIGAGGTGQRLVFNGLFVDDPFARFAKVTILISAAAVLVMSQDYMSRRDILRFEYPLLVTLSVVGMMVMVSSADLITLYMGLELQSLALYVIASIRRDSAKSSEAGLKYFVLGALSSGLLLYGASLVYGYAGTTQFAGILSTVQDGVPLGLLFGLVFMLAGLAFKVSAVPFHMWTPDVYEGSPTPVTAFFATAPKVAAMGLIARLVQDAFGGIPGQWGQVLAALAVASMFLGAVAAIGQRDIKRLMAYSSIAHMGYALIGLCVGTAYGVQATMIYMAIYVTMNVGTFAFILSMERDGRPVSDMAGLNQFARKEPLKALAMLVLLFSLAGVPPMVGFFGKFYVLKAAVDAGWVWLAVAGAVASVIGAFYYLRLVYFMYFGAEQDPVDSRMAPVQWGMLVAVAAIMLLGIVNLFGIEGPAALAAQALVR
;
A
#
# COMPACT_ATOMS: atom_id res chain seq x y z
N MET A 1 -13.64 -29.99 4.67
CA MET A 1 -12.94 -29.27 3.57
C MET A 1 -13.32 -29.97 2.26
N THR A 2 -13.87 -29.23 1.34
CA THR A 2 -14.27 -29.71 0.01
C THR A 2 -13.17 -29.44 -1.02
N SER A 3 -13.23 -30.13 -2.18
CA SER A 3 -12.31 -29.84 -3.30
C SER A 3 -12.46 -28.40 -3.82
N ALA A 4 -13.64 -27.79 -3.61
CA ALA A 4 -13.90 -26.39 -3.94
C ALA A 4 -13.14 -25.43 -3.02
N ASP A 5 -13.05 -25.74 -1.71
CA ASP A 5 -12.30 -24.94 -0.73
C ASP A 5 -10.82 -24.86 -1.12
N PHE A 6 -10.22 -25.99 -1.50
CA PHE A 6 -8.83 -26.04 -1.94
C PHE A 6 -8.57 -25.25 -3.22
N ARG A 7 -9.49 -25.31 -4.19
CA ARG A 7 -9.33 -24.52 -5.45
C ARG A 7 -9.40 -23.02 -5.20
N THR A 8 -10.23 -22.60 -4.26
CA THR A 8 -10.38 -21.18 -3.91
C THR A 8 -9.14 -20.64 -3.21
N LEU A 9 -8.49 -21.43 -2.33
CA LEU A 9 -7.27 -21.05 -1.61
C LEU A 9 -5.98 -21.43 -2.36
N LEU A 10 -6.09 -21.92 -3.59
CA LEU A 10 -4.94 -22.40 -4.36
C LEU A 10 -3.79 -21.37 -4.47
N PRO A 11 -4.04 -20.06 -4.74
CA PRO A 11 -2.96 -19.08 -4.83
C PRO A 11 -2.17 -18.94 -3.51
N GLU A 12 -2.85 -18.87 -2.37
CA GLU A 12 -2.25 -18.77 -1.05
C GLU A 12 -1.48 -20.04 -0.68
N ILE A 13 -2.02 -21.21 -1.00
CA ILE A 13 -1.35 -22.51 -0.77
C ILE A 13 -0.09 -22.62 -1.63
N LEU A 14 -0.17 -22.25 -2.92
CA LEU A 14 0.99 -22.28 -3.82
C LEU A 14 2.10 -21.34 -3.34
N LEU A 15 1.77 -20.12 -2.91
CA LEU A 15 2.75 -19.19 -2.37
C LEU A 15 3.39 -19.71 -1.08
N SER A 16 2.60 -20.25 -0.17
CA SER A 16 3.09 -20.81 1.09
C SER A 16 3.97 -22.03 0.84
N GLY A 17 3.55 -22.94 -0.05
CA GLY A 17 4.33 -24.11 -0.46
C GLY A 17 5.63 -23.71 -1.16
N TYR A 18 5.57 -22.70 -2.04
CA TYR A 18 6.75 -22.13 -2.69
C TYR A 18 7.72 -21.55 -1.65
N ALA A 19 7.24 -20.76 -0.68
CA ALA A 19 8.10 -20.17 0.34
C ALA A 19 8.82 -21.23 1.15
N MET A 20 8.13 -22.31 1.55
CA MET A 20 8.74 -23.44 2.25
C MET A 20 9.76 -24.19 1.40
N ALA A 21 9.43 -24.52 0.15
CA ALA A 21 10.33 -25.20 -0.77
C ALA A 21 11.58 -24.36 -1.09
N ALA A 22 11.40 -23.05 -1.33
CA ALA A 22 12.47 -22.11 -1.61
C ALA A 22 13.38 -21.92 -0.37
N LEU A 23 12.82 -21.89 0.84
CA LEU A 23 13.57 -21.86 2.09
C LEU A 23 14.46 -23.10 2.21
N MET A 24 13.91 -24.28 2.02
CA MET A 24 14.66 -25.53 2.06
C MET A 24 15.77 -25.55 1.00
N ALA A 25 15.44 -25.19 -0.24
CA ALA A 25 16.42 -25.12 -1.32
C ALA A 25 17.59 -24.17 -0.98
N ALA A 26 17.30 -22.98 -0.44
CA ALA A 26 18.30 -21.99 -0.08
C ALA A 26 19.20 -22.45 1.08
N VAL A 27 18.64 -23.10 2.11
CA VAL A 27 19.40 -23.61 3.27
C VAL A 27 20.36 -24.73 2.87
N TYR A 28 19.93 -25.62 1.98
CA TYR A 28 20.77 -26.75 1.54
C TYR A 28 21.73 -26.41 0.38
N THR A 29 21.55 -25.26 -0.28
CA THR A 29 22.37 -24.82 -1.42
C THR A 29 23.10 -23.53 -1.06
N THR A 30 24.26 -23.59 -0.47
CA THR A 30 25.15 -22.42 -0.22
C THR A 30 24.44 -21.03 -0.12
N ARG A 31 23.34 -20.96 0.59
CA ARG A 31 22.59 -19.76 1.03
C ARG A 31 22.36 -18.69 -0.07
N ASP A 32 23.09 -17.58 -0.02
CA ASP A 32 22.81 -16.39 -0.84
C ASP A 32 23.09 -16.52 -2.34
N ARG A 33 23.69 -17.64 -2.80
CA ARG A 33 23.85 -17.88 -4.26
C ARG A 33 22.53 -17.92 -5.00
N LEU A 34 21.48 -18.41 -4.35
CA LEU A 34 20.13 -18.48 -4.95
C LEU A 34 19.33 -17.18 -4.80
N ALA A 35 19.79 -16.19 -4.02
CA ALA A 35 19.01 -15.01 -3.68
C ALA A 35 18.48 -14.26 -4.93
N ALA A 36 19.33 -14.00 -5.91
CA ALA A 36 18.92 -13.34 -7.15
C ALA A 36 17.92 -14.19 -7.96
N THR A 37 18.15 -15.51 -8.06
CA THR A 37 17.24 -16.43 -8.76
C THR A 37 15.89 -16.47 -8.06
N LEU A 38 15.86 -16.50 -6.71
CA LEU A 38 14.63 -16.47 -5.92
C LEU A 38 13.86 -15.19 -6.11
N VAL A 39 14.52 -14.02 -6.24
CA VAL A 39 13.83 -12.75 -6.55
C VAL A 39 13.05 -12.86 -7.86
N TRP A 40 13.70 -13.33 -8.95
CA TRP A 40 13.05 -13.47 -10.25
C TRP A 40 11.97 -14.56 -10.26
N ALA A 41 12.23 -15.70 -9.61
CA ALA A 41 11.25 -16.79 -9.50
C ALA A 41 10.01 -16.34 -8.71
N THR A 42 10.20 -15.63 -7.58
CA THR A 42 9.09 -15.07 -6.80
C THR A 42 8.30 -14.05 -7.59
N ALA A 43 8.98 -13.13 -8.28
CA ALA A 43 8.30 -12.12 -9.10
C ALA A 43 7.52 -12.77 -10.26
N GLY A 44 8.10 -13.76 -10.93
CA GLY A 44 7.42 -14.54 -11.98
C GLY A 44 6.19 -15.28 -11.44
N LEU A 45 6.29 -15.89 -10.26
CA LEU A 45 5.16 -16.55 -9.61
C LEU A 45 4.05 -15.55 -9.23
N PHE A 46 4.42 -14.37 -8.72
CA PHE A 46 3.45 -13.31 -8.40
C PHE A 46 2.69 -12.86 -9.66
N VAL A 47 3.39 -12.64 -10.77
CA VAL A 47 2.74 -12.26 -12.04
C VAL A 47 1.84 -13.39 -12.56
N ALA A 48 2.30 -14.65 -12.52
CA ALA A 48 1.49 -15.79 -12.95
C ALA A 48 0.21 -15.94 -12.12
N LEU A 49 0.30 -15.77 -10.79
CA LEU A 49 -0.87 -15.81 -9.91
C LEU A 49 -1.77 -14.59 -10.09
N ALA A 50 -1.23 -13.40 -10.36
CA ALA A 50 -2.02 -12.22 -10.69
C ALA A 50 -2.86 -12.43 -11.95
N LEU A 51 -2.27 -13.02 -12.99
CA LEU A 51 -2.99 -13.38 -14.23
C LEU A 51 -4.05 -14.47 -13.97
N TYR A 52 -3.71 -15.49 -13.18
CA TYR A 52 -4.65 -16.55 -12.82
C TYR A 52 -5.87 -16.01 -12.05
N ILE A 53 -5.65 -15.14 -11.04
CA ILE A 53 -6.70 -14.52 -10.24
C ILE A 53 -7.50 -13.52 -11.08
N GLY A 54 -6.81 -12.71 -11.92
CA GLY A 54 -7.44 -11.72 -12.79
C GLY A 54 -8.33 -12.33 -13.88
N ALA A 55 -8.03 -13.56 -14.33
CA ALA A 55 -8.87 -14.35 -15.23
C ALA A 55 -10.08 -14.99 -14.50
N GLY A 56 -10.21 -14.85 -13.19
CA GLY A 56 -11.33 -15.34 -12.40
C GLY A 56 -12.66 -14.72 -12.82
N GLY A 57 -13.76 -15.46 -12.69
CA GLY A 57 -15.10 -14.97 -13.02
C GLY A 57 -15.62 -13.91 -12.03
N THR A 58 -16.84 -13.43 -12.25
CA THR A 58 -17.48 -12.40 -11.40
C THR A 58 -18.20 -12.99 -10.16
N GLY A 59 -18.23 -14.31 -10.00
CA GLY A 59 -18.92 -14.97 -8.90
C GLY A 59 -18.23 -14.78 -7.55
N GLN A 60 -19.04 -14.85 -6.49
CA GLN A 60 -18.59 -14.87 -5.10
C GLN A 60 -18.62 -16.32 -4.57
N ARG A 61 -17.62 -16.69 -3.77
CA ARG A 61 -17.53 -17.98 -3.08
C ARG A 61 -17.13 -17.76 -1.63
N LEU A 62 -17.93 -18.30 -0.73
CA LEU A 62 -17.61 -18.41 0.70
C LEU A 62 -17.12 -19.83 0.96
N VAL A 63 -15.97 -19.97 1.60
CA VAL A 63 -15.36 -21.25 1.91
C VAL A 63 -14.97 -21.31 3.39
N PHE A 64 -14.64 -22.50 3.88
CA PHE A 64 -14.30 -22.74 5.29
C PHE A 64 -15.40 -22.25 6.26
N ASN A 65 -16.66 -22.61 6.00
CA ASN A 65 -17.80 -22.19 6.81
C ASN A 65 -17.93 -20.67 6.96
N GLY A 66 -17.61 -19.91 5.92
CA GLY A 66 -17.75 -18.45 5.93
C GLY A 66 -16.56 -17.68 6.51
N LEU A 67 -15.40 -18.33 6.73
CA LEU A 67 -14.21 -17.65 7.24
C LEU A 67 -13.42 -16.91 6.14
N PHE A 68 -13.56 -17.34 4.89
CA PHE A 68 -12.80 -16.81 3.75
C PHE A 68 -13.72 -16.60 2.55
N VAL A 69 -13.56 -15.45 1.88
CA VAL A 69 -14.33 -15.04 0.72
C VAL A 69 -13.43 -14.81 -0.50
N ASP A 70 -13.83 -15.38 -1.62
CA ASP A 70 -13.27 -15.07 -2.94
C ASP A 70 -14.36 -14.38 -3.77
N ASP A 71 -14.19 -13.09 -3.97
CA ASP A 71 -15.10 -12.21 -4.71
C ASP A 71 -14.34 -11.25 -5.62
N PRO A 72 -15.00 -10.50 -6.51
CA PRO A 72 -14.34 -9.52 -7.37
C PRO A 72 -13.52 -8.48 -6.59
N PHE A 73 -13.94 -8.10 -5.38
CA PHE A 73 -13.18 -7.17 -4.53
C PHE A 73 -11.84 -7.75 -4.09
N ALA A 74 -11.85 -8.96 -3.53
CA ALA A 74 -10.63 -9.66 -3.12
C ALA A 74 -9.69 -9.89 -4.31
N ARG A 75 -10.24 -10.28 -5.47
CA ARG A 75 -9.44 -10.52 -6.69
C ARG A 75 -8.77 -9.24 -7.19
N PHE A 76 -9.50 -8.11 -7.26
CA PHE A 76 -8.92 -6.82 -7.64
C PHE A 76 -7.77 -6.42 -6.71
N ALA A 77 -7.99 -6.51 -5.39
CA ALA A 77 -6.97 -6.21 -4.40
C ALA A 77 -5.75 -7.14 -4.51
N LYS A 78 -5.96 -8.46 -4.63
CA LYS A 78 -4.88 -9.46 -4.78
C LYS A 78 -4.05 -9.23 -6.04
N VAL A 79 -4.67 -8.95 -7.18
CA VAL A 79 -3.98 -8.63 -8.44
C VAL A 79 -3.09 -7.39 -8.25
N THR A 80 -3.63 -6.33 -7.65
CA THR A 80 -2.88 -5.09 -7.40
C THR A 80 -1.71 -5.32 -6.44
N ILE A 81 -1.90 -6.11 -5.38
CA ILE A 81 -0.86 -6.51 -4.42
C ILE A 81 0.24 -7.30 -5.13
N LEU A 82 -0.10 -8.34 -5.88
CA LEU A 82 0.85 -9.23 -6.52
C LEU A 82 1.68 -8.51 -7.59
N ILE A 83 1.06 -7.70 -8.45
CA ILE A 83 1.77 -6.94 -9.50
C ILE A 83 2.71 -5.93 -8.87
N SER A 84 2.27 -5.19 -7.86
CA SER A 84 3.12 -4.20 -7.20
C SER A 84 4.28 -4.83 -6.44
N ALA A 85 4.05 -5.95 -5.76
CA ALA A 85 5.10 -6.70 -5.07
C ALA A 85 6.13 -7.27 -6.05
N ALA A 86 5.68 -7.83 -7.20
CA ALA A 86 6.57 -8.31 -8.26
C ALA A 86 7.44 -7.18 -8.82
N ALA A 87 6.85 -6.01 -9.13
CA ALA A 87 7.56 -4.85 -9.62
C ALA A 87 8.64 -4.39 -8.64
N VAL A 88 8.30 -4.27 -7.35
CA VAL A 88 9.26 -3.88 -6.32
C VAL A 88 10.39 -4.89 -6.16
N LEU A 89 10.10 -6.20 -6.18
CA LEU A 89 11.13 -7.23 -6.08
C LEU A 89 12.14 -7.12 -7.22
N VAL A 90 11.67 -6.99 -8.46
CA VAL A 90 12.55 -6.95 -9.65
C VAL A 90 13.40 -5.68 -9.65
N MET A 91 12.85 -4.50 -9.34
CA MET A 91 13.65 -3.27 -9.30
C MET A 91 14.63 -3.22 -8.13
N SER A 92 14.40 -4.04 -7.09
CA SER A 92 15.23 -4.08 -5.88
C SER A 92 16.49 -4.90 -6.04
N GLN A 93 16.49 -5.89 -6.94
CA GLN A 93 17.52 -6.92 -7.05
C GLN A 93 18.92 -6.34 -7.33
N ASP A 94 19.06 -5.46 -8.31
CA ASP A 94 20.35 -4.84 -8.65
C ASP A 94 20.87 -3.95 -7.51
N TYR A 95 20.00 -3.14 -6.90
CA TYR A 95 20.34 -2.28 -5.77
C TYR A 95 20.88 -3.08 -4.58
N MET A 96 20.19 -4.17 -4.21
CA MET A 96 20.56 -5.00 -3.06
C MET A 96 21.81 -5.83 -3.33
N SER A 97 21.97 -6.36 -4.56
CA SER A 97 23.14 -7.15 -4.96
C SER A 97 24.41 -6.30 -4.95
N ARG A 98 24.38 -5.10 -5.52
CA ARG A 98 25.55 -4.21 -5.56
C ARG A 98 26.04 -3.77 -4.19
N ARG A 99 25.18 -3.84 -3.16
CA ARG A 99 25.48 -3.43 -1.77
C ARG A 99 25.69 -4.58 -0.81
N ASP A 100 25.75 -5.81 -1.31
CA ASP A 100 25.87 -7.03 -0.51
C ASP A 100 24.84 -7.12 0.63
N ILE A 101 23.60 -6.64 0.37
CA ILE A 101 22.46 -6.73 1.31
C ILE A 101 21.37 -7.67 0.79
N LEU A 102 21.54 -8.25 -0.42
CA LEU A 102 20.61 -9.23 -0.95
C LEU A 102 20.83 -10.57 -0.25
N ARG A 103 19.88 -10.95 0.59
CA ARG A 103 19.83 -12.22 1.28
C ARG A 103 18.68 -13.07 0.74
N PHE A 104 18.83 -14.40 0.80
CA PHE A 104 17.77 -15.30 0.32
C PHE A 104 16.46 -15.15 1.11
N GLU A 105 16.52 -14.67 2.35
CA GLU A 105 15.37 -14.41 3.21
C GLU A 105 14.48 -13.27 2.66
N TYR A 106 15.04 -12.30 1.93
CA TYR A 106 14.28 -11.14 1.46
C TYR A 106 13.08 -11.51 0.57
N PRO A 107 13.24 -12.25 -0.55
CA PRO A 107 12.10 -12.64 -1.36
C PRO A 107 11.14 -13.59 -0.64
N LEU A 108 11.61 -14.40 0.30
CA LEU A 108 10.76 -15.30 1.10
C LEU A 108 9.90 -14.52 2.08
N LEU A 109 10.46 -13.56 2.80
CA LEU A 109 9.71 -12.70 3.71
C LEU A 109 8.68 -11.84 2.96
N VAL A 110 9.04 -11.32 1.78
CA VAL A 110 8.08 -10.64 0.89
C VAL A 110 6.95 -11.60 0.50
N THR A 111 7.25 -12.86 0.17
CA THR A 111 6.22 -13.86 -0.16
C THR A 111 5.28 -14.11 1.00
N LEU A 112 5.80 -14.33 2.20
CA LEU A 112 4.97 -14.54 3.41
C LEU A 112 4.11 -13.30 3.73
N SER A 113 4.69 -12.11 3.56
CA SER A 113 3.94 -10.87 3.71
C SER A 113 2.79 -10.77 2.70
N VAL A 114 3.02 -11.15 1.44
CA VAL A 114 1.99 -11.15 0.39
C VAL A 114 0.90 -12.19 0.68
N VAL A 115 1.25 -13.39 1.18
CA VAL A 115 0.25 -14.38 1.63
C VAL A 115 -0.65 -13.76 2.71
N GLY A 116 -0.05 -13.10 3.71
CA GLY A 116 -0.82 -12.40 4.76
C GLY A 116 -1.76 -11.34 4.18
N MET A 117 -1.28 -10.53 3.22
CA MET A 117 -2.08 -9.51 2.52
C MET A 117 -3.26 -10.13 1.75
N MET A 118 -3.04 -11.25 1.07
CA MET A 118 -4.09 -11.93 0.31
C MET A 118 -5.16 -12.52 1.23
N VAL A 119 -4.75 -13.06 2.39
CA VAL A 119 -5.68 -13.54 3.43
C VAL A 119 -6.48 -12.38 4.01
N MET A 120 -5.85 -11.24 4.31
CA MET A 120 -6.53 -10.04 4.84
C MET A 120 -7.70 -9.60 3.96
N VAL A 121 -7.47 -9.42 2.66
CA VAL A 121 -8.49 -8.91 1.73
C VAL A 121 -9.59 -9.92 1.41
N SER A 122 -9.37 -11.19 1.75
CA SER A 122 -10.34 -12.27 1.62
C SER A 122 -10.96 -12.72 2.96
N SER A 123 -10.65 -12.05 4.07
CA SER A 123 -11.20 -12.42 5.38
C SER A 123 -12.69 -12.09 5.45
N ALA A 124 -13.47 -13.00 6.05
CA ALA A 124 -14.88 -12.78 6.41
C ALA A 124 -15.13 -13.06 7.91
N ASP A 125 -14.05 -13.04 8.69
CA ASP A 125 -14.01 -13.37 10.11
C ASP A 125 -12.89 -12.58 10.80
N LEU A 126 -13.09 -12.18 12.06
CA LEU A 126 -12.13 -11.38 12.84
C LEU A 126 -10.81 -12.09 13.09
N ILE A 127 -10.83 -13.42 13.29
CA ILE A 127 -9.61 -14.21 13.55
C ILE A 127 -8.81 -14.34 12.25
N THR A 128 -9.48 -14.66 11.14
CA THR A 128 -8.85 -14.76 9.83
C THR A 128 -8.21 -13.42 9.42
N LEU A 129 -8.91 -12.30 9.65
CA LEU A 129 -8.40 -10.94 9.47
C LEU A 129 -7.12 -10.73 10.27
N TYR A 130 -7.16 -11.04 11.57
CA TYR A 130 -6.03 -10.82 12.48
C TYR A 130 -4.82 -11.67 12.10
N MET A 131 -5.02 -12.95 11.78
CA MET A 131 -3.94 -13.85 11.37
C MET A 131 -3.25 -13.40 10.07
N GLY A 132 -4.04 -12.96 9.08
CA GLY A 132 -3.48 -12.40 7.84
C GLY A 132 -2.66 -11.15 8.09
N LEU A 133 -3.18 -10.24 8.93
CA LEU A 133 -2.51 -9.00 9.31
C LEU A 133 -1.20 -9.25 10.07
N GLU A 134 -1.17 -10.20 11.01
CA GLU A 134 0.04 -10.53 11.75
C GLU A 134 1.08 -11.21 10.87
N LEU A 135 0.69 -12.14 9.98
CA LEU A 135 1.61 -12.77 9.04
C LEU A 135 2.29 -11.73 8.13
N GLN A 136 1.53 -10.77 7.61
CA GLN A 136 2.09 -9.64 6.88
C GLN A 136 3.06 -8.84 7.75
N SER A 137 2.63 -8.47 8.96
CA SER A 137 3.35 -7.50 9.81
C SER A 137 4.67 -8.05 10.32
N LEU A 138 4.71 -9.30 10.80
CA LEU A 138 5.93 -9.94 11.29
C LEU A 138 7.01 -9.99 10.20
N ALA A 139 6.63 -10.33 8.97
CA ALA A 139 7.57 -10.32 7.84
C ALA A 139 8.11 -8.89 7.57
N LEU A 140 7.22 -7.87 7.60
CA LEU A 140 7.60 -6.46 7.38
C LEU A 140 8.55 -5.93 8.46
N TYR A 141 8.37 -6.30 9.72
CA TYR A 141 9.27 -5.89 10.80
C TYR A 141 10.69 -6.39 10.59
N VAL A 142 10.84 -7.64 10.14
CA VAL A 142 12.15 -8.23 9.86
C VAL A 142 12.82 -7.57 8.66
N ILE A 143 12.11 -7.35 7.56
CA ILE A 143 12.72 -6.72 6.37
C ILE A 143 13.06 -5.25 6.58
N ALA A 144 12.40 -4.54 7.51
CA ALA A 144 12.76 -3.16 7.88
C ALA A 144 14.19 -3.08 8.41
N SER A 145 14.63 -4.09 9.17
CA SER A 145 15.96 -4.18 9.78
C SER A 145 16.92 -5.13 9.04
N ILE A 146 16.67 -5.45 7.78
CA ILE A 146 17.45 -6.42 7.03
C ILE A 146 18.94 -6.03 6.89
N ARG A 147 19.25 -4.75 6.91
CA ARG A 147 20.61 -4.22 6.96
C ARG A 147 21.10 -4.13 8.39
N ARG A 148 21.57 -5.24 8.93
CA ARG A 148 21.93 -5.43 10.35
C ARG A 148 23.10 -4.56 10.82
N ASP A 149 24.00 -4.16 9.93
CA ASP A 149 25.18 -3.30 10.17
C ASP A 149 24.84 -1.79 10.21
N SER A 150 23.59 -1.42 9.95
CA SER A 150 23.12 -0.04 9.97
C SER A 150 22.28 0.25 11.22
N ALA A 151 22.76 1.12 12.09
CA ALA A 151 22.02 1.58 13.27
C ALA A 151 20.64 2.18 12.89
N LYS A 152 20.57 2.96 11.77
CA LYS A 152 19.30 3.51 11.27
C LYS A 152 18.31 2.40 10.87
N SER A 153 18.78 1.33 10.21
CA SER A 153 17.91 0.23 9.80
C SER A 153 17.42 -0.59 11.02
N SER A 154 18.30 -0.82 11.98
CA SER A 154 17.93 -1.53 13.23
C SER A 154 16.93 -0.71 14.05
N GLU A 155 17.13 0.62 14.17
CA GLU A 155 16.20 1.53 14.83
C GLU A 155 14.84 1.56 14.12
N ALA A 156 14.83 1.62 12.79
CA ALA A 156 13.60 1.57 11.99
C ALA A 156 12.81 0.28 12.25
N GLY A 157 13.48 -0.88 12.23
CA GLY A 157 12.84 -2.16 12.54
C GLY A 157 12.30 -2.22 13.96
N LEU A 158 13.06 -1.75 14.94
CA LEU A 158 12.63 -1.73 16.35
C LEU A 158 11.40 -0.80 16.55
N LYS A 159 11.43 0.43 16.01
CA LYS A 159 10.29 1.35 16.08
C LYS A 159 9.06 0.75 15.43
N TYR A 160 9.23 0.13 14.25
CA TYR A 160 8.11 -0.49 13.53
C TYR A 160 7.53 -1.66 14.29
N PHE A 161 8.37 -2.51 14.87
CA PHE A 161 7.95 -3.66 15.68
C PHE A 161 7.20 -3.22 16.94
N VAL A 162 7.77 -2.32 17.75
CA VAL A 162 7.17 -1.92 19.03
C VAL A 162 5.84 -1.20 18.83
N LEU A 163 5.80 -0.20 17.93
CA LEU A 163 4.57 0.53 17.64
C LEU A 163 3.54 -0.35 16.93
N GLY A 164 4.00 -1.25 16.06
CA GLY A 164 3.16 -2.21 15.37
C GLY A 164 2.51 -3.22 16.31
N ALA A 165 3.26 -3.75 17.28
CA ALA A 165 2.73 -4.66 18.29
C ALA A 165 1.67 -3.98 19.16
N LEU A 166 1.90 -2.72 19.55
CA LEU A 166 0.89 -1.92 20.27
C LEU A 166 -0.39 -1.76 19.43
N SER A 167 -0.25 -1.42 18.15
CA SER A 167 -1.37 -1.28 17.22
C SER A 167 -2.15 -2.58 17.04
N SER A 168 -1.44 -3.70 16.89
CA SER A 168 -2.05 -5.04 16.82
C SER A 168 -2.79 -5.41 18.10
N GLY A 169 -2.25 -5.02 19.26
CA GLY A 169 -2.92 -5.18 20.56
C GLY A 169 -4.23 -4.39 20.63
N LEU A 170 -4.25 -3.13 20.17
CA LEU A 170 -5.47 -2.31 20.09
C LEU A 170 -6.53 -2.95 19.16
N LEU A 171 -6.09 -3.45 18.00
CA LEU A 171 -6.98 -4.13 17.05
C LEU A 171 -7.59 -5.40 17.66
N LEU A 172 -6.74 -6.22 18.31
CA LEU A 172 -7.20 -7.46 18.93
C LEU A 172 -8.13 -7.20 20.12
N TYR A 173 -7.84 -6.17 20.91
CA TYR A 173 -8.74 -5.74 21.99
C TYR A 173 -10.09 -5.27 21.43
N GLY A 174 -10.08 -4.48 20.35
CA GLY A 174 -11.30 -4.08 19.64
C GLY A 174 -12.09 -5.28 19.12
N ALA A 175 -11.43 -6.24 18.48
CA ALA A 175 -12.05 -7.48 18.01
C ALA A 175 -12.65 -8.31 19.15
N SER A 176 -12.00 -8.36 20.30
CA SER A 176 -12.51 -9.02 21.52
C SER A 176 -13.78 -8.35 22.04
N LEU A 177 -13.84 -7.02 22.06
CA LEU A 177 -15.05 -6.28 22.43
C LEU A 177 -16.19 -6.57 21.43
N VAL A 178 -15.91 -6.52 20.12
CA VAL A 178 -16.91 -6.84 19.10
C VAL A 178 -17.44 -8.26 19.29
N TYR A 179 -16.57 -9.23 19.49
CA TYR A 179 -16.96 -10.62 19.80
C TYR A 179 -17.82 -10.72 21.06
N GLY A 180 -17.44 -10.01 22.14
CA GLY A 180 -18.16 -10.05 23.40
C GLY A 180 -19.60 -9.54 23.29
N TYR A 181 -19.86 -8.57 22.42
CA TYR A 181 -21.21 -8.03 22.21
C TYR A 181 -21.98 -8.73 21.08
N ALA A 182 -21.30 -9.19 20.03
CA ALA A 182 -21.95 -9.87 18.92
C ALA A 182 -22.10 -11.40 19.10
N GLY A 183 -21.33 -12.01 20.03
CA GLY A 183 -21.32 -13.46 20.24
C GLY A 183 -20.71 -14.28 19.12
N THR A 184 -20.13 -13.63 18.10
CA THR A 184 -19.55 -14.26 16.93
C THR A 184 -18.35 -13.48 16.38
N THR A 185 -17.43 -14.16 15.74
CA THR A 185 -16.30 -13.56 15.01
C THR A 185 -16.59 -13.35 13.51
N GLN A 186 -17.64 -13.98 12.99
CA GLN A 186 -18.00 -13.88 11.57
C GLN A 186 -18.64 -12.52 11.24
N PHE A 187 -18.22 -11.91 10.13
CA PHE A 187 -18.70 -10.59 9.71
C PHE A 187 -20.22 -10.57 9.51
N ALA A 188 -20.78 -11.62 8.90
CA ALA A 188 -22.23 -11.72 8.69
C ALA A 188 -23.03 -11.71 10.01
N GLY A 189 -22.53 -12.39 11.05
CA GLY A 189 -23.17 -12.40 12.36
C GLY A 189 -23.01 -11.05 13.10
N ILE A 190 -21.86 -10.39 12.95
CA ILE A 190 -21.66 -9.04 13.48
C ILE A 190 -22.62 -8.06 12.80
N LEU A 191 -22.77 -8.15 11.47
CA LEU A 191 -23.69 -7.31 10.71
C LEU A 191 -25.15 -7.45 11.19
N SER A 192 -25.60 -8.69 11.44
CA SER A 192 -26.96 -8.91 11.96
C SER A 192 -27.15 -8.26 13.35
N THR A 193 -26.16 -8.39 14.24
CA THR A 193 -26.20 -7.74 15.57
C THR A 193 -26.27 -6.20 15.46
N VAL A 194 -25.52 -5.63 14.49
CA VAL A 194 -25.52 -4.18 14.27
C VAL A 194 -26.87 -3.68 13.73
N GLN A 195 -27.59 -4.49 12.95
CA GLN A 195 -28.93 -4.16 12.42
C GLN A 195 -30.01 -4.18 13.51
N ASP A 196 -29.89 -5.07 14.50
CA ASP A 196 -30.84 -5.20 15.61
C ASP A 196 -30.69 -4.11 16.68
N GLY A 197 -29.61 -3.36 16.64
CA GLY A 197 -29.26 -2.27 17.56
C GLY A 197 -27.76 -2.26 17.85
N VAL A 198 -27.21 -1.10 18.15
CA VAL A 198 -25.75 -0.93 18.30
C VAL A 198 -25.39 -0.68 19.77
N PRO A 199 -24.94 -1.71 20.50
CA PRO A 199 -24.43 -1.51 21.86
C PRO A 199 -23.20 -0.59 21.85
N LEU A 200 -23.11 0.30 22.85
CA LEU A 200 -21.98 1.23 22.96
C LEU A 200 -20.61 0.52 22.99
N GLY A 201 -20.53 -0.64 23.66
CA GLY A 201 -19.29 -1.43 23.71
C GLY A 201 -18.88 -1.99 22.37
N LEU A 202 -19.82 -2.30 21.47
CA LEU A 202 -19.54 -2.73 20.11
C LEU A 202 -18.94 -1.57 19.28
N LEU A 203 -19.46 -0.32 19.46
CA LEU A 203 -18.87 0.89 18.84
C LEU A 203 -17.45 1.16 19.35
N PHE A 204 -17.19 1.01 20.65
CA PHE A 204 -15.83 1.08 21.18
C PHE A 204 -14.92 0.02 20.52
N GLY A 205 -15.41 -1.21 20.38
CA GLY A 205 -14.69 -2.28 19.68
C GLY A 205 -14.31 -1.87 18.25
N LEU A 206 -15.26 -1.33 17.48
CA LEU A 206 -15.03 -0.83 16.13
C LEU A 206 -13.98 0.31 16.11
N VAL A 207 -14.06 1.28 17.01
CA VAL A 207 -13.10 2.40 17.09
C VAL A 207 -11.68 1.88 17.39
N PHE A 208 -11.51 0.92 18.31
CA PHE A 208 -10.22 0.29 18.57
C PHE A 208 -9.69 -0.48 17.36
N MET A 209 -10.55 -1.19 16.66
CA MET A 209 -10.15 -1.88 15.41
C MET A 209 -9.72 -0.88 14.34
N LEU A 210 -10.48 0.20 14.12
CA LEU A 210 -10.13 1.26 13.19
C LEU A 210 -8.83 1.98 13.57
N ALA A 211 -8.55 2.18 14.87
CA ALA A 211 -7.29 2.73 15.35
C ALA A 211 -6.09 1.83 14.98
N GLY A 212 -6.22 0.51 15.19
CA GLY A 212 -5.21 -0.47 14.77
C GLY A 212 -5.00 -0.49 13.26
N LEU A 213 -6.07 -0.42 12.47
CA LEU A 213 -5.99 -0.37 11.00
C LEU A 213 -5.47 0.98 10.49
N ALA A 214 -5.80 2.09 11.15
CA ALA A 214 -5.25 3.41 10.85
C ALA A 214 -3.73 3.44 10.96
N PHE A 215 -3.15 2.73 11.92
CA PHE A 215 -1.70 2.53 12.00
C PHE A 215 -1.16 1.84 10.74
N LYS A 216 -1.82 0.80 10.24
CA LYS A 216 -1.35 0.04 9.05
C LYS A 216 -1.40 0.88 7.76
N VAL A 217 -2.37 1.76 7.61
CA VAL A 217 -2.42 2.71 6.49
C VAL A 217 -1.61 3.98 6.75
N SER A 218 -1.01 4.15 7.93
CA SER A 218 -0.29 5.36 8.34
C SER A 218 -1.20 6.60 8.46
N ALA A 219 -2.46 6.42 8.85
CA ALA A 219 -3.36 7.55 9.06
C ALA A 219 -3.04 8.27 10.38
N VAL A 220 -3.20 9.59 10.40
CA VAL A 220 -3.03 10.43 11.59
C VAL A 220 -4.19 10.15 12.57
N PRO A 221 -3.91 9.97 13.89
CA PRO A 221 -2.64 10.20 14.60
C PRO A 221 -1.69 8.99 14.64
N PHE A 222 -2.02 7.85 14.06
CA PHE A 222 -1.27 6.60 14.16
C PHE A 222 -0.14 6.47 13.12
N HIS A 223 0.34 7.58 12.57
CA HIS A 223 1.33 7.68 11.49
C HIS A 223 2.79 7.72 11.96
N MET A 224 3.06 7.86 13.25
CA MET A 224 4.36 8.24 13.82
C MET A 224 5.54 7.35 13.39
N TRP A 225 5.26 6.09 13.08
CA TRP A 225 6.27 5.14 12.64
C TRP A 225 6.78 5.40 11.21
N THR A 226 5.92 5.93 10.34
CA THR A 226 6.12 5.92 8.89
C THR A 226 7.32 6.77 8.43
N PRO A 227 7.52 8.01 8.89
CA PRO A 227 8.67 8.82 8.47
C PRO A 227 10.02 8.18 8.86
N ASP A 228 10.13 7.70 10.08
CA ASP A 228 11.37 7.13 10.61
C ASP A 228 11.70 5.77 9.97
N VAL A 229 10.67 4.94 9.77
CA VAL A 229 10.84 3.62 9.13
C VAL A 229 11.15 3.75 7.64
N TYR A 230 10.52 4.69 6.94
CA TYR A 230 10.82 4.93 5.51
C TYR A 230 12.24 5.46 5.32
N GLU A 231 12.68 6.40 6.16
CA GLU A 231 14.04 6.94 6.09
C GLU A 231 15.10 5.88 6.47
N GLY A 232 14.85 5.15 7.56
CA GLY A 232 15.84 4.23 8.14
C GLY A 232 15.97 2.90 7.39
N SER A 233 14.89 2.37 6.83
CA SER A 233 14.93 1.10 6.08
C SER A 233 15.69 1.25 4.75
N PRO A 234 16.28 0.18 4.21
CA PRO A 234 16.82 0.19 2.85
C PRO A 234 15.77 0.63 1.83
N THR A 235 16.16 1.40 0.82
CA THR A 235 15.22 1.98 -0.17
C THR A 235 14.30 0.95 -0.85
N PRO A 236 14.76 -0.28 -1.21
CA PRO A 236 13.87 -1.33 -1.73
C PRO A 236 12.76 -1.72 -0.76
N VAL A 237 13.09 -1.78 0.53
CA VAL A 237 12.12 -2.10 1.57
C VAL A 237 11.10 -0.97 1.74
N THR A 238 11.57 0.28 1.70
CA THR A 238 10.69 1.47 1.72
C THR A 238 9.73 1.47 0.52
N ALA A 239 10.22 1.11 -0.68
CA ALA A 239 9.38 0.96 -1.87
C ALA A 239 8.28 -0.09 -1.67
N PHE A 240 8.59 -1.21 -1.02
CA PHE A 240 7.61 -2.24 -0.70
C PHE A 240 6.57 -1.72 0.30
N PHE A 241 6.99 -1.04 1.37
CA PHE A 241 6.07 -0.46 2.37
C PHE A 241 5.11 0.57 1.78
N ALA A 242 5.57 1.31 0.77
CA ALA A 242 4.77 2.32 0.08
C ALA A 242 3.77 1.74 -0.94
N THR A 243 3.79 0.43 -1.21
CA THR A 243 3.00 -0.19 -2.28
C THR A 243 2.03 -1.26 -1.75
N ALA A 244 2.33 -2.52 -1.93
CA ALA A 244 1.43 -3.64 -1.65
C ALA A 244 0.79 -3.62 -0.24
N PRO A 245 1.50 -3.35 0.87
CA PRO A 245 0.91 -3.29 2.19
C PRO A 245 -0.17 -2.22 2.35
N LYS A 246 -0.07 -1.10 1.63
CA LYS A 246 -1.08 -0.03 1.68
C LYS A 246 -2.38 -0.45 0.99
N VAL A 247 -2.28 -1.16 -0.14
CA VAL A 247 -3.46 -1.73 -0.82
C VAL A 247 -4.17 -2.73 0.09
N ALA A 248 -3.42 -3.65 0.69
CA ALA A 248 -3.97 -4.67 1.57
C ALA A 248 -4.68 -4.07 2.79
N ALA A 249 -4.04 -3.10 3.47
CA ALA A 249 -4.60 -2.46 4.63
C ALA A 249 -5.84 -1.61 4.29
N MET A 250 -5.83 -0.87 3.18
CA MET A 250 -6.99 -0.11 2.71
C MET A 250 -8.14 -1.03 2.30
N GLY A 251 -7.82 -2.12 1.59
CA GLY A 251 -8.79 -3.17 1.25
C GLY A 251 -9.40 -3.83 2.48
N LEU A 252 -8.59 -4.06 3.52
CA LEU A 252 -9.08 -4.62 4.77
C LEU A 252 -10.03 -3.67 5.52
N ILE A 253 -9.71 -2.35 5.56
CA ILE A 253 -10.64 -1.35 6.13
C ILE A 253 -11.97 -1.39 5.37
N ALA A 254 -11.93 -1.36 4.03
CA ALA A 254 -13.14 -1.41 3.22
C ALA A 254 -13.97 -2.68 3.51
N ARG A 255 -13.32 -3.83 3.55
CA ARG A 255 -13.96 -5.14 3.85
C ARG A 255 -14.61 -5.12 5.23
N LEU A 256 -13.89 -4.70 6.26
CA LEU A 256 -14.38 -4.66 7.63
C LEU A 256 -15.61 -3.75 7.78
N VAL A 257 -15.53 -2.51 7.28
CA VAL A 257 -16.61 -1.53 7.48
C VAL A 257 -17.86 -1.87 6.65
N GLN A 258 -17.72 -2.51 5.51
CA GLN A 258 -18.86 -2.87 4.66
C GLN A 258 -19.48 -4.23 5.06
N ASP A 259 -18.65 -5.28 5.22
CA ASP A 259 -19.17 -6.63 5.47
C ASP A 259 -19.59 -6.85 6.94
N ALA A 260 -18.89 -6.23 7.91
CA ALA A 260 -19.20 -6.41 9.33
C ALA A 260 -20.04 -5.25 9.92
N PHE A 261 -19.84 -4.02 9.44
CA PHE A 261 -20.46 -2.81 10.00
C PHE A 261 -21.24 -2.01 8.96
N GLY A 262 -21.65 -2.62 7.85
CA GLY A 262 -22.42 -1.96 6.79
C GLY A 262 -23.76 -1.39 7.22
N GLY A 263 -24.31 -1.85 8.35
CA GLY A 263 -25.54 -1.31 8.95
C GLY A 263 -25.39 0.08 9.60
N ILE A 264 -24.16 0.57 9.82
CA ILE A 264 -23.91 1.84 10.55
C ILE A 264 -22.90 2.76 9.83
N PRO A 265 -23.11 3.08 8.54
CA PRO A 265 -22.15 3.88 7.79
C PRO A 265 -21.98 5.29 8.35
N GLY A 266 -22.99 5.85 9.01
CA GLY A 266 -22.92 7.17 9.63
C GLY A 266 -21.93 7.26 10.79
N GLN A 267 -21.71 6.16 11.54
CA GLN A 267 -20.80 6.14 12.69
C GLN A 267 -19.34 5.98 12.25
N TRP A 268 -19.02 4.90 11.52
CA TRP A 268 -17.64 4.68 11.09
C TRP A 268 -17.18 5.68 10.02
N GLY A 269 -18.11 6.20 9.20
CA GLY A 269 -17.80 7.22 8.20
C GLY A 269 -17.22 8.49 8.82
N GLN A 270 -17.78 8.96 9.96
CA GLN A 270 -17.24 10.13 10.69
C GLN A 270 -15.82 9.88 11.22
N VAL A 271 -15.54 8.69 11.74
CA VAL A 271 -14.20 8.32 12.20
C VAL A 271 -13.22 8.34 11.04
N LEU A 272 -13.57 7.70 9.93
CA LEU A 272 -12.71 7.68 8.72
C LEU A 272 -12.51 9.08 8.13
N ALA A 273 -13.54 9.95 8.14
CA ALA A 273 -13.42 11.33 7.67
C ALA A 273 -12.46 12.15 8.55
N ALA A 274 -12.54 12.00 9.88
CA ALA A 274 -11.60 12.65 10.80
C ALA A 274 -10.15 12.20 10.54
N LEU A 275 -9.91 10.89 10.38
CA LEU A 275 -8.61 10.34 10.02
C LEU A 275 -8.14 10.85 8.64
N ALA A 276 -9.04 10.95 7.67
CA ALA A 276 -8.75 11.44 6.32
C ALA A 276 -8.26 12.90 6.35
N VAL A 277 -9.03 13.80 6.98
CA VAL A 277 -8.68 15.23 7.08
C VAL A 277 -7.35 15.40 7.82
N ALA A 278 -7.21 14.79 8.99
CA ALA A 278 -5.99 14.88 9.77
C ALA A 278 -4.77 14.40 8.97
N SER A 279 -4.89 13.30 8.21
CA SER A 279 -3.82 12.73 7.39
C SER A 279 -3.47 13.60 6.20
N MET A 280 -4.47 14.15 5.50
CA MET A 280 -4.22 15.03 4.36
C MET A 280 -3.47 16.29 4.77
N PHE A 281 -3.93 16.98 5.81
CA PHE A 281 -3.32 18.25 6.23
C PHE A 281 -1.96 18.04 6.89
N LEU A 282 -1.84 17.10 7.85
CA LEU A 282 -0.56 16.85 8.50
C LEU A 282 0.46 16.33 7.49
N GLY A 283 0.09 15.40 6.63
CA GLY A 283 0.99 14.88 5.59
C GLY A 283 1.46 15.98 4.64
N ALA A 284 0.55 16.84 4.17
CA ALA A 284 0.89 17.95 3.27
C ALA A 284 1.83 18.97 3.93
N VAL A 285 1.51 19.42 5.15
CA VAL A 285 2.30 20.45 5.85
C VAL A 285 3.68 19.92 6.29
N ALA A 286 3.71 18.71 6.87
CA ALA A 286 4.96 18.14 7.35
C ALA A 286 5.94 17.78 6.22
N ALA A 287 5.44 17.44 5.01
CA ALA A 287 6.28 17.19 3.84
C ALA A 287 7.07 18.44 3.40
N ILE A 288 6.53 19.66 3.62
CA ILE A 288 7.17 20.91 3.21
C ILE A 288 8.55 21.07 3.86
N GLY A 289 8.70 20.70 5.13
CA GLY A 289 9.95 20.86 5.88
C GLY A 289 11.00 19.78 5.62
N GLN A 290 10.72 18.76 4.85
CA GLN A 290 11.62 17.62 4.68
C GLN A 290 12.79 17.95 3.73
N ARG A 291 13.96 17.35 4.02
CA ARG A 291 15.17 17.42 3.19
C ARG A 291 15.54 16.04 2.61
N ASP A 292 15.14 14.97 3.28
CA ASP A 292 15.32 13.60 2.85
C ASP A 292 14.12 13.17 1.96
N ILE A 293 14.40 12.64 0.76
CA ILE A 293 13.34 12.28 -0.21
C ILE A 293 12.50 11.10 0.27
N LYS A 294 13.08 10.12 0.99
CA LYS A 294 12.31 8.99 1.52
C LYS A 294 11.36 9.44 2.63
N ARG A 295 11.83 10.37 3.48
CA ARG A 295 11.00 10.96 4.53
C ARG A 295 9.90 11.85 3.93
N LEU A 296 10.19 12.58 2.85
CA LEU A 296 9.17 13.31 2.09
C LEU A 296 8.12 12.35 1.51
N MET A 297 8.55 11.22 0.91
CA MET A 297 7.64 10.20 0.39
C MET A 297 6.81 9.52 1.49
N ALA A 298 7.32 9.45 2.72
CA ALA A 298 6.55 8.98 3.87
C ALA A 298 5.37 9.91 4.19
N TYR A 299 5.61 11.22 4.27
CA TYR A 299 4.53 12.21 4.48
C TYR A 299 3.59 12.30 3.28
N SER A 300 4.12 12.18 2.06
CA SER A 300 3.31 12.00 0.84
C SER A 300 2.36 10.79 0.98
N SER A 301 2.88 9.65 1.43
CA SER A 301 2.07 8.44 1.66
C SER A 301 0.97 8.69 2.69
N ILE A 302 1.26 9.36 3.80
CA ILE A 302 0.26 9.73 4.82
C ILE A 302 -0.85 10.57 4.21
N ALA A 303 -0.51 11.61 3.43
CA ALA A 303 -1.50 12.43 2.75
C ALA A 303 -2.35 11.64 1.74
N HIS A 304 -1.71 10.79 0.93
CA HIS A 304 -2.41 9.96 -0.06
C HIS A 304 -3.37 8.95 0.59
N MET A 305 -3.01 8.36 1.73
CA MET A 305 -3.94 7.50 2.47
C MET A 305 -5.14 8.30 3.00
N GLY A 306 -4.94 9.56 3.37
CA GLY A 306 -6.04 10.47 3.70
C GLY A 306 -7.03 10.63 2.53
N TYR A 307 -6.55 10.82 1.30
CA TYR A 307 -7.42 10.89 0.11
C TYR A 307 -8.15 9.56 -0.14
N ALA A 308 -7.46 8.42 -0.03
CA ALA A 308 -8.10 7.12 -0.22
C ALA A 308 -9.23 6.88 0.81
N LEU A 309 -9.05 7.34 2.06
CA LEU A 309 -10.08 7.24 3.11
C LEU A 309 -11.32 8.08 2.79
N ILE A 310 -11.22 9.19 2.04
CA ILE A 310 -12.39 9.97 1.61
C ILE A 310 -13.39 9.08 0.84
N GLY A 311 -12.89 8.27 -0.09
CA GLY A 311 -13.76 7.37 -0.85
C GLY A 311 -14.46 6.32 0.01
N LEU A 312 -13.79 5.83 1.07
CA LEU A 312 -14.41 4.84 1.97
C LEU A 312 -15.42 5.47 2.92
N CYS A 313 -15.15 6.67 3.47
CA CYS A 313 -15.96 7.26 4.53
C CYS A 313 -17.41 7.57 4.11
N VAL A 314 -17.66 7.70 2.80
CA VAL A 314 -19.00 7.96 2.28
C VAL A 314 -19.92 6.73 2.25
N GLY A 315 -19.38 5.53 2.43
CA GLY A 315 -20.15 4.30 2.59
C GLY A 315 -20.90 3.80 1.34
N THR A 316 -20.58 4.33 0.15
CA THR A 316 -21.26 3.99 -1.10
C THR A 316 -20.42 3.08 -2.00
N ALA A 317 -21.05 2.33 -2.91
CA ALA A 317 -20.34 1.52 -3.89
C ALA A 317 -19.41 2.37 -4.77
N TYR A 318 -19.86 3.56 -5.18
CA TYR A 318 -19.01 4.48 -5.94
C TYR A 318 -17.79 4.97 -5.13
N GLY A 319 -17.95 5.18 -3.82
CA GLY A 319 -16.85 5.53 -2.93
C GLY A 319 -15.81 4.41 -2.81
N VAL A 320 -16.24 3.16 -2.68
CA VAL A 320 -15.35 1.99 -2.69
C VAL A 320 -14.65 1.86 -4.04
N GLN A 321 -15.38 2.00 -5.16
CA GLN A 321 -14.80 2.00 -6.51
C GLN A 321 -13.71 3.07 -6.65
N ALA A 322 -14.00 4.31 -6.24
CA ALA A 322 -13.07 5.42 -6.27
C ALA A 322 -11.80 5.14 -5.45
N THR A 323 -11.95 4.53 -4.27
CA THR A 323 -10.82 4.12 -3.43
C THR A 323 -9.97 3.05 -4.10
N MET A 324 -10.58 2.02 -4.71
CA MET A 324 -9.83 0.94 -5.37
C MET A 324 -9.05 1.47 -6.58
N ILE A 325 -9.66 2.34 -7.39
CA ILE A 325 -8.98 3.04 -8.49
C ILE A 325 -7.82 3.89 -7.94
N TYR A 326 -8.07 4.66 -6.89
CA TYR A 326 -7.05 5.49 -6.25
C TYR A 326 -5.85 4.68 -5.79
N MET A 327 -6.08 3.55 -5.12
CA MET A 327 -5.01 2.68 -4.63
C MET A 327 -4.19 2.07 -5.77
N ALA A 328 -4.83 1.65 -6.86
CA ALA A 328 -4.12 1.13 -8.04
C ALA A 328 -3.24 2.20 -8.69
N ILE A 329 -3.76 3.43 -8.85
CA ILE A 329 -2.99 4.57 -9.37
C ILE A 329 -1.83 4.93 -8.43
N TYR A 330 -2.10 5.03 -7.13
CA TYR A 330 -1.12 5.37 -6.11
C TYR A 330 0.07 4.41 -6.09
N VAL A 331 -0.20 3.10 -6.11
CA VAL A 331 0.84 2.07 -6.11
C VAL A 331 1.68 2.16 -7.39
N THR A 332 1.04 2.35 -8.53
CA THR A 332 1.73 2.50 -9.81
C THR A 332 2.67 3.70 -9.79
N MET A 333 2.20 4.88 -9.33
CA MET A 333 3.05 6.07 -9.19
C MET A 333 4.26 5.82 -8.28
N ASN A 334 4.05 5.13 -7.15
CA ASN A 334 5.13 4.83 -6.21
C ASN A 334 6.17 3.87 -6.79
N VAL A 335 5.78 2.85 -7.56
CA VAL A 335 6.74 1.96 -8.25
C VAL A 335 7.70 2.78 -9.12
N GLY A 336 7.19 3.71 -9.94
CA GLY A 336 8.04 4.57 -10.78
C GLY A 336 8.90 5.54 -9.97
N THR A 337 8.31 6.19 -8.96
CA THR A 337 9.02 7.14 -8.11
C THR A 337 10.16 6.47 -7.34
N PHE A 338 9.93 5.28 -6.77
CA PHE A 338 10.97 4.53 -6.08
C PHE A 338 11.99 3.90 -7.03
N ALA A 339 11.62 3.58 -8.28
CA ALA A 339 12.60 3.19 -9.29
C ALA A 339 13.62 4.32 -9.54
N PHE A 340 13.16 5.58 -9.54
CA PHE A 340 14.05 6.75 -9.59
C PHE A 340 14.89 6.89 -8.31
N ILE A 341 14.27 6.85 -7.13
CA ILE A 341 14.96 7.03 -5.83
C ILE A 341 16.04 5.94 -5.62
N LEU A 342 15.81 4.71 -6.08
CA LEU A 342 16.79 3.62 -6.04
C LEU A 342 18.05 3.92 -6.85
N SER A 343 17.99 4.78 -7.86
CA SER A 343 19.14 5.19 -8.66
C SER A 343 19.92 6.37 -8.10
N MET A 344 19.42 7.01 -7.04
CA MET A 344 20.11 8.16 -6.41
C MET A 344 21.33 7.70 -5.64
N GLU A 345 22.49 7.84 -6.26
CA GLU A 345 23.80 7.44 -5.72
C GLU A 345 24.82 8.57 -5.93
N ARG A 346 25.83 8.60 -5.09
CA ARG A 346 27.04 9.40 -5.25
C ARG A 346 28.23 8.55 -4.83
N ASP A 347 29.17 8.34 -5.72
CA ASP A 347 30.34 7.49 -5.50
C ASP A 347 29.95 6.08 -4.99
N GLY A 348 28.90 5.49 -5.57
CA GLY A 348 28.39 4.16 -5.20
C GLY A 348 27.66 4.08 -3.86
N ARG A 349 27.47 5.22 -3.15
CA ARG A 349 26.69 5.29 -1.92
C ARG A 349 25.29 5.86 -2.15
N PRO A 350 24.24 5.30 -1.51
CA PRO A 350 22.90 5.84 -1.66
C PRO A 350 22.82 7.26 -1.06
N VAL A 351 22.18 8.15 -1.80
CA VAL A 351 21.91 9.53 -1.39
C VAL A 351 20.39 9.71 -1.32
N SER A 352 19.91 10.28 -0.23
CA SER A 352 18.51 10.61 -0.05
C SER A 352 18.26 12.11 0.13
N ASP A 353 19.32 12.93 0.15
CA ASP A 353 19.20 14.39 0.21
C ASP A 353 18.67 14.93 -1.14
N MET A 354 17.59 15.73 -1.06
CA MET A 354 16.99 16.36 -2.24
C MET A 354 17.89 17.41 -2.90
N ALA A 355 18.82 18.01 -2.17
CA ALA A 355 19.78 18.96 -2.74
C ALA A 355 20.68 18.29 -3.80
N GLY A 356 20.95 16.99 -3.69
CA GLY A 356 21.65 16.23 -4.73
C GLY A 356 20.95 16.17 -6.09
N LEU A 357 19.68 16.56 -6.17
CA LEU A 357 18.92 16.63 -7.41
C LEU A 357 19.07 17.98 -8.14
N ASN A 358 19.80 18.95 -7.57
CA ASN A 358 19.96 20.26 -8.19
C ASN A 358 20.52 20.13 -9.61
N GLN A 359 19.83 20.74 -10.58
CA GLN A 359 20.15 20.72 -12.01
C GLN A 359 20.32 19.32 -12.64
N PHE A 360 19.73 18.29 -12.04
CA PHE A 360 19.77 16.91 -12.58
C PHE A 360 19.29 16.83 -14.03
N ALA A 361 18.31 17.66 -14.42
CA ALA A 361 17.78 17.72 -15.78
C ALA A 361 18.83 18.09 -16.85
N ARG A 362 19.89 18.82 -16.50
CA ARG A 362 20.97 19.16 -17.44
C ARG A 362 21.83 17.96 -17.82
N LYS A 363 22.01 17.02 -16.89
CA LYS A 363 22.80 15.80 -17.13
C LYS A 363 21.96 14.65 -17.70
N GLU A 364 20.75 14.49 -17.16
CA GLU A 364 19.85 13.36 -17.44
C GLU A 364 18.42 13.85 -17.75
N PRO A 365 18.22 14.53 -18.91
CA PRO A 365 16.95 15.18 -19.21
C PRO A 365 15.77 14.21 -19.30
N LEU A 366 15.97 12.99 -19.84
CA LEU A 366 14.89 12.00 -19.96
C LEU A 366 14.48 11.42 -18.62
N LYS A 367 15.42 11.17 -17.72
CA LYS A 367 15.12 10.70 -16.36
C LYS A 367 14.42 11.77 -15.53
N ALA A 368 14.88 13.02 -15.67
CA ALA A 368 14.24 14.18 -15.05
C ALA A 368 12.82 14.39 -15.58
N LEU A 369 12.60 14.25 -16.89
CA LEU A 369 11.25 14.35 -17.50
C LEU A 369 10.32 13.24 -16.98
N ALA A 370 10.79 11.99 -16.94
CA ALA A 370 9.99 10.89 -16.41
C ALA A 370 9.61 11.13 -14.93
N MET A 371 10.58 11.58 -14.10
CA MET A 371 10.29 11.93 -12.71
C MET A 371 9.36 13.14 -12.57
N LEU A 372 9.47 14.15 -13.43
CA LEU A 372 8.55 15.29 -13.47
C LEU A 372 7.11 14.83 -13.72
N VAL A 373 6.88 13.94 -14.69
CA VAL A 373 5.55 13.36 -14.95
C VAL A 373 4.99 12.69 -13.71
N LEU A 374 5.81 11.92 -12.99
CA LEU A 374 5.39 11.24 -11.76
C LEU A 374 5.07 12.23 -10.63
N LEU A 375 5.91 13.27 -10.44
CA LEU A 375 5.67 14.30 -9.42
C LEU A 375 4.40 15.11 -9.71
N PHE A 376 4.13 15.43 -10.97
CA PHE A 376 2.88 16.08 -11.37
C PHE A 376 1.68 15.16 -11.17
N SER A 377 1.82 13.88 -11.44
CA SER A 377 0.77 12.89 -11.18
C SER A 377 0.48 12.76 -9.67
N LEU A 378 1.51 12.68 -8.82
CA LEU A 378 1.37 12.66 -7.36
C LEU A 378 0.74 13.97 -6.83
N ALA A 379 1.13 15.11 -7.37
CA ALA A 379 0.50 16.39 -7.05
C ALA A 379 -0.98 16.43 -7.44
N GLY A 380 -1.38 15.65 -8.45
CA GLY A 380 -2.74 15.65 -8.98
C GLY A 380 -2.96 16.77 -10.00
N VAL A 381 -1.98 17.04 -10.85
CA VAL A 381 -2.07 18.04 -11.92
C VAL A 381 -2.65 17.40 -13.18
N PRO A 382 -3.73 17.96 -13.78
CA PRO A 382 -4.20 17.53 -15.09
C PRO A 382 -3.11 17.72 -16.16
N PRO A 383 -2.99 16.88 -17.16
CA PRO A 383 -3.84 15.72 -17.51
C PRO A 383 -3.35 14.38 -16.95
N MET A 384 -2.51 14.35 -15.91
CA MET A 384 -1.95 13.09 -15.39
C MET A 384 -3.00 12.20 -14.73
N VAL A 385 -2.78 10.87 -14.77
CA VAL A 385 -3.70 9.86 -14.19
C VAL A 385 -3.93 10.08 -12.69
N GLY A 386 -2.92 10.57 -11.94
CA GLY A 386 -3.07 10.86 -10.51
C GLY A 386 -4.13 11.92 -10.17
N PHE A 387 -4.40 12.84 -11.10
CA PHE A 387 -5.52 13.79 -10.98
C PHE A 387 -6.87 13.05 -10.92
N PHE A 388 -7.08 12.07 -11.78
CA PHE A 388 -8.33 11.31 -11.81
C PHE A 388 -8.53 10.51 -10.53
N GLY A 389 -7.47 9.95 -9.95
CA GLY A 389 -7.55 9.30 -8.64
C GLY A 389 -8.14 10.25 -7.58
N LYS A 390 -7.58 11.45 -7.43
CA LYS A 390 -8.11 12.46 -6.50
C LYS A 390 -9.52 12.90 -6.88
N PHE A 391 -9.78 13.14 -8.16
CA PHE A 391 -11.08 13.57 -8.65
C PHE A 391 -12.19 12.57 -8.30
N TYR A 392 -11.97 11.26 -8.49
CA TYR A 392 -12.98 10.24 -8.17
C TYR A 392 -13.35 10.22 -6.68
N VAL A 393 -12.37 10.26 -5.77
CA VAL A 393 -12.67 10.24 -4.34
C VAL A 393 -13.33 11.53 -3.87
N LEU A 394 -12.93 12.70 -4.40
CA LEU A 394 -13.58 13.98 -4.09
C LEU A 394 -15.00 14.04 -4.64
N LYS A 395 -15.21 13.55 -5.87
CA LYS A 395 -16.53 13.43 -6.47
C LYS A 395 -17.44 12.52 -5.66
N ALA A 396 -16.93 11.38 -5.19
CA ALA A 396 -17.70 10.48 -4.33
C ALA A 396 -18.18 11.18 -3.04
N ALA A 397 -17.33 12.03 -2.45
CA ALA A 397 -17.70 12.83 -1.28
C ALA A 397 -18.78 13.86 -1.59
N VAL A 398 -18.69 14.56 -2.75
CA VAL A 398 -19.70 15.53 -3.18
C VAL A 398 -21.04 14.84 -3.44
N ASP A 399 -21.02 13.74 -4.20
CA ASP A 399 -22.24 12.99 -4.57
C ASP A 399 -22.97 12.41 -3.32
N ALA A 400 -22.21 12.10 -2.25
CA ALA A 400 -22.76 11.63 -0.98
C ALA A 400 -23.15 12.76 0.00
N GLY A 401 -23.05 14.03 -0.41
CA GLY A 401 -23.39 15.19 0.41
C GLY A 401 -22.30 15.66 1.39
N TRP A 402 -21.10 15.06 1.35
CA TRP A 402 -19.95 15.43 2.19
C TRP A 402 -19.08 16.52 1.52
N VAL A 403 -19.74 17.57 1.05
CA VAL A 403 -19.10 18.67 0.28
C VAL A 403 -17.94 19.31 1.08
N TRP A 404 -18.11 19.49 2.39
CA TRP A 404 -17.06 20.04 3.26
C TRP A 404 -15.76 19.20 3.22
N LEU A 405 -15.89 17.87 3.13
CA LEU A 405 -14.75 16.96 3.07
C LEU A 405 -14.04 17.05 1.71
N ALA A 406 -14.81 17.20 0.62
CA ALA A 406 -14.25 17.44 -0.71
C ALA A 406 -13.48 18.77 -0.77
N VAL A 407 -14.04 19.84 -0.17
CA VAL A 407 -13.35 21.14 -0.06
C VAL A 407 -12.07 21.03 0.76
N ALA A 408 -12.10 20.35 1.92
CA ALA A 408 -10.92 20.11 2.74
C ALA A 408 -9.84 19.34 1.94
N GLY A 409 -10.23 18.33 1.17
CA GLY A 409 -9.33 17.57 0.30
C GLY A 409 -8.72 18.43 -0.81
N ALA A 410 -9.51 19.29 -1.44
CA ALA A 410 -9.01 20.21 -2.47
C ALA A 410 -7.98 21.18 -1.89
N VAL A 411 -8.25 21.80 -0.74
CA VAL A 411 -7.30 22.69 -0.05
C VAL A 411 -6.01 21.96 0.32
N ALA A 412 -6.11 20.77 0.91
CA ALA A 412 -4.93 19.96 1.26
C ALA A 412 -4.11 19.58 0.00
N SER A 413 -4.78 19.36 -1.16
CA SER A 413 -4.09 19.05 -2.42
C SER A 413 -3.26 20.23 -2.93
N VAL A 414 -3.76 21.46 -2.80
CA VAL A 414 -3.01 22.68 -3.16
C VAL A 414 -1.77 22.83 -2.28
N ILE A 415 -1.93 22.63 -0.96
CA ILE A 415 -0.77 22.66 -0.02
C ILE A 415 0.23 21.56 -0.42
N GLY A 416 -0.24 20.37 -0.71
CA GLY A 416 0.60 19.23 -1.09
C GLY A 416 1.33 19.42 -2.42
N ALA A 417 0.77 20.16 -3.37
CA ALA A 417 1.45 20.44 -4.64
C ALA A 417 2.79 21.13 -4.44
N PHE A 418 2.95 21.96 -3.40
CA PHE A 418 4.16 22.72 -3.13
C PHE A 418 5.42 21.84 -3.00
N TYR A 419 5.37 20.77 -2.21
CA TYR A 419 6.57 19.96 -1.99
C TYR A 419 6.95 19.11 -3.21
N TYR A 420 6.01 18.72 -4.05
CA TYR A 420 6.30 18.07 -5.33
C TYR A 420 6.93 19.05 -6.33
N LEU A 421 6.36 20.27 -6.44
CA LEU A 421 6.91 21.33 -7.29
C LEU A 421 8.29 21.77 -6.81
N ARG A 422 8.57 21.73 -5.51
CA ARG A 422 9.90 22.00 -4.97
C ARG A 422 10.94 20.98 -5.47
N LEU A 423 10.60 19.68 -5.56
CA LEU A 423 11.48 18.68 -6.17
C LEU A 423 11.73 18.99 -7.66
N VAL A 424 10.69 19.36 -8.40
CA VAL A 424 10.82 19.79 -9.80
C VAL A 424 11.73 21.03 -9.89
N TYR A 425 11.55 22.00 -9.01
CA TYR A 425 12.40 23.18 -8.97
C TYR A 425 13.89 22.82 -8.76
N PHE A 426 14.21 21.93 -7.85
CA PHE A 426 15.59 21.47 -7.66
C PHE A 426 16.12 20.81 -8.94
N MET A 427 15.39 19.91 -9.55
CA MET A 427 15.84 19.17 -10.74
C MET A 427 16.12 20.07 -11.96
N TYR A 428 15.36 21.16 -12.14
CA TYR A 428 15.45 22.00 -13.31
C TYR A 428 16.11 23.37 -13.08
N PHE A 429 15.93 23.98 -11.90
CA PHE A 429 16.28 25.37 -11.63
C PHE A 429 17.18 25.55 -10.38
N GLY A 430 17.46 24.50 -9.62
CA GLY A 430 18.27 24.58 -8.40
C GLY A 430 19.69 25.11 -8.64
N ALA A 431 20.37 25.53 -7.57
CA ALA A 431 21.77 25.96 -7.64
C ALA A 431 22.67 24.78 -7.99
N GLU A 432 23.75 25.04 -8.76
CA GLU A 432 24.70 23.99 -9.11
C GLU A 432 25.40 23.43 -7.87
N GLN A 433 25.29 22.13 -7.66
CA GLN A 433 25.93 21.40 -6.55
C GLN A 433 26.47 20.09 -7.09
N ASP A 434 27.25 19.36 -6.25
CA ASP A 434 27.71 18.02 -6.60
C ASP A 434 26.52 17.10 -6.90
N PRO A 435 26.35 16.71 -8.17
CA PRO A 435 25.15 16.00 -8.60
C PRO A 435 25.20 14.53 -8.18
N VAL A 436 24.00 13.93 -8.14
CA VAL A 436 23.85 12.46 -8.06
C VAL A 436 24.42 11.81 -9.31
N ASP A 437 24.95 10.60 -9.17
CA ASP A 437 25.40 9.81 -10.30
C ASP A 437 24.25 9.53 -11.26
N SER A 438 24.54 9.47 -12.56
CA SER A 438 23.54 9.22 -13.59
C SER A 438 23.24 7.74 -13.81
N ARG A 439 23.90 6.83 -13.07
CA ARG A 439 23.78 5.39 -13.28
C ARG A 439 22.44 4.85 -12.79
N MET A 440 21.70 4.24 -13.68
CA MET A 440 20.42 3.57 -13.39
C MET A 440 20.44 2.17 -14.02
N ALA A 441 20.02 1.15 -13.26
CA ALA A 441 19.91 -0.20 -13.81
C ALA A 441 18.82 -0.25 -14.90
N PRO A 442 19.00 -1.09 -15.96
CA PRO A 442 18.03 -1.17 -17.05
C PRO A 442 16.60 -1.44 -16.61
N VAL A 443 16.42 -2.29 -15.60
CA VAL A 443 15.11 -2.62 -15.02
C VAL A 443 14.47 -1.40 -14.37
N GLN A 444 15.22 -0.64 -13.55
CA GLN A 444 14.75 0.57 -12.90
C GLN A 444 14.38 1.63 -13.95
N TRP A 445 15.20 1.80 -14.99
CA TRP A 445 14.93 2.71 -16.10
C TRP A 445 13.68 2.30 -16.87
N GLY A 446 13.54 1.03 -17.23
CA GLY A 446 12.35 0.51 -17.88
C GLY A 446 11.09 0.73 -17.07
N MET A 447 11.13 0.50 -15.76
CA MET A 447 9.98 0.76 -14.86
C MET A 447 9.65 2.24 -14.75
N LEU A 448 10.66 3.10 -14.60
CA LEU A 448 10.44 4.55 -14.53
C LEU A 448 9.75 5.06 -15.81
N VAL A 449 10.24 4.67 -16.98
CA VAL A 449 9.65 5.07 -18.27
C VAL A 449 8.25 4.49 -18.45
N ALA A 450 8.08 3.19 -18.18
CA ALA A 450 6.78 2.53 -18.33
C ALA A 450 5.72 3.20 -17.43
N VAL A 451 6.06 3.46 -16.16
CA VAL A 451 5.12 4.11 -15.23
C VAL A 451 4.86 5.55 -15.64
N ALA A 452 5.87 6.32 -16.06
CA ALA A 452 5.68 7.67 -16.56
C ALA A 452 4.75 7.69 -17.79
N ALA A 453 4.95 6.74 -18.73
CA ALA A 453 4.07 6.57 -19.87
C ALA A 453 2.64 6.19 -19.46
N ILE A 454 2.46 5.30 -18.50
CA ILE A 454 1.16 4.94 -17.93
C ILE A 454 0.49 6.18 -17.32
N MET A 455 1.22 7.01 -16.57
CA MET A 455 0.65 8.22 -15.94
C MET A 455 0.29 9.31 -16.96
N LEU A 456 0.92 9.34 -18.12
CA LEU A 456 0.63 10.30 -19.18
C LEU A 456 -0.45 9.80 -20.15
N LEU A 457 -0.37 8.53 -20.57
CA LEU A 457 -1.26 7.96 -21.60
C LEU A 457 -2.53 7.34 -21.02
N GLY A 458 -2.53 6.98 -19.76
CA GLY A 458 -3.65 6.35 -19.09
C GLY A 458 -4.87 7.23 -18.88
N ILE A 459 -4.83 8.50 -19.31
CA ILE A 459 -5.98 9.39 -19.38
C ILE A 459 -7.12 8.80 -20.23
N VAL A 460 -6.78 7.96 -21.21
CA VAL A 460 -7.77 7.25 -22.03
C VAL A 460 -8.24 6.02 -21.27
N ASN A 461 -9.46 6.10 -20.72
CA ASN A 461 -10.17 4.99 -20.05
C ASN A 461 -9.38 4.32 -18.89
N LEU A 462 -8.41 5.00 -18.26
CA LEU A 462 -7.57 4.49 -17.17
C LEU A 462 -7.08 3.04 -17.41
N PHE A 463 -6.74 2.70 -18.65
CA PHE A 463 -6.38 1.33 -19.07
C PHE A 463 -7.41 0.27 -18.72
N GLY A 464 -8.70 0.61 -18.63
CA GLY A 464 -9.78 -0.33 -18.37
C GLY A 464 -9.96 -0.77 -16.92
N ILE A 465 -9.28 -0.13 -15.95
CA ILE A 465 -9.43 -0.50 -14.51
C ILE A 465 -10.80 -0.11 -13.93
N GLU A 466 -11.54 0.80 -14.54
CA GLU A 466 -12.84 1.27 -14.03
C GLU A 466 -13.87 0.14 -13.92
N GLY A 467 -13.95 -0.71 -14.94
CA GLY A 467 -14.86 -1.85 -14.96
C GLY A 467 -14.61 -2.85 -13.83
N PRO A 468 -13.39 -3.41 -13.71
CA PRO A 468 -13.03 -4.27 -12.60
C PRO A 468 -13.20 -3.64 -11.22
N ALA A 469 -12.90 -2.34 -11.05
CA ALA A 469 -13.11 -1.63 -9.80
C ALA A 469 -14.61 -1.45 -9.46
N ALA A 470 -15.46 -1.21 -10.47
CA ALA A 470 -16.91 -1.13 -10.29
C ALA A 470 -17.48 -2.49 -9.85
N LEU A 471 -17.08 -3.59 -10.51
CA LEU A 471 -17.46 -4.96 -10.12
C LEU A 471 -16.99 -5.29 -8.70
N ALA A 472 -15.77 -4.89 -8.35
CA ALA A 472 -15.23 -5.07 -7.00
C ALA A 472 -16.08 -4.33 -5.95
N ALA A 473 -16.44 -3.08 -6.21
CA ALA A 473 -17.26 -2.28 -5.30
C ALA A 473 -18.68 -2.84 -5.14
N GLN A 474 -19.32 -3.27 -6.24
CA GLN A 474 -20.67 -3.88 -6.21
C GLN A 474 -20.68 -5.21 -5.45
N ALA A 475 -19.60 -5.96 -5.46
CA ALA A 475 -19.49 -7.21 -4.71
C ALA A 475 -19.38 -6.98 -3.20
N LEU A 476 -18.85 -5.83 -2.77
CA LEU A 476 -18.61 -5.50 -1.36
C LEU A 476 -19.78 -4.73 -0.75
N VAL A 477 -20.33 -3.73 -1.46
CA VAL A 477 -21.43 -2.89 -0.97
C VAL A 477 -22.76 -3.48 -1.45
N ARG A 478 -23.55 -4.02 -0.53
CA ARG A 478 -24.83 -4.71 -0.80
C ARG A 478 -26.01 -3.88 -0.36
#